data_a9fd73022a4f477b5e97b109425d9f00
#
_entry.id   a9fd73022a4f477b5e97b109425d9f00
#
_cell.length_a   1.000
_cell.length_b   1.000
_cell.length_c   1.000
_cell.angle_alpha   90.00
_cell.angle_beta   90.00
_cell.angle_gamma   90.00
#
_symmetry.space_group_name_H-M   'P 1'
#
loop_
_entity.id
_entity.type
_entity.pdbx_description
1 polymer ?
#
loop_
_entity_poly.entity_id
_entity_poly.type
_entity_poly.pdbx_seq_one_letter_code
_entity_poly.pdbx_strand_id
1 'polypeptide(L)'
;MRLIRRDPDAVRRALARRDPALAGAVDRLLELDEQWRAVTAELEALRAEQNRASRGRRGAPTPEEREELAHLAARGRELSDGEAGLRAERDSLLASLPNLPASDAPDEDTVLREVGEAGATGKDHLELAGPRIDMERGARVSGSRFAYLLGDLALLELTIARYAFEKLRGEGFELVIPPVLVREEALYGTGFLPDTEQQIYRLADDELYLVGTSEVPLASFHRDEILPTDGLPARYAGFSSCFRREAGAAGKDTRGIFRVHQFEKVEMFSYVAPEDAATEHERILSIEESILTELEIPYRVVAIAVNELGASAAKKYDLEAWLPGQGRYRELTSCSNTTDFQARRLDIRYRDSDGKLAHVHTLNGTAVAVGRTIVALLENGQQDDGTVAMPQALVAMGAPPVLPAA
;
A
#
# COMPACT_ATOMS: atom_id res chain seq x y z
N MET A 1 4.23 20.41 -1.35
CA MET A 1 4.40 21.85 -1.71
C MET A 1 5.84 22.26 -2.03
N ARG A 2 6.90 21.93 -1.25
CA ARG A 2 8.27 22.39 -1.54
C ARG A 2 8.74 22.05 -2.96
N LEU A 3 8.55 20.81 -3.39
CA LEU A 3 8.93 20.35 -4.73
C LEU A 3 8.10 21.05 -5.82
N ILE A 4 6.79 21.17 -5.64
CA ILE A 4 5.87 21.85 -6.57
C ILE A 4 6.29 23.32 -6.79
N ARG A 5 6.68 24.03 -5.72
CA ARG A 5 7.18 25.41 -5.83
C ARG A 5 8.53 25.51 -6.55
N ARG A 6 9.41 24.52 -6.34
CA ARG A 6 10.77 24.54 -6.87
C ARG A 6 10.79 24.22 -8.37
N ASP A 7 10.03 23.23 -8.78
CA ASP A 7 9.99 22.76 -10.18
C ASP A 7 8.57 22.24 -10.53
N PRO A 8 7.63 23.18 -10.75
CA PRO A 8 6.25 22.81 -11.09
C PRO A 8 6.14 22.05 -12.41
N ASP A 9 7.00 22.36 -13.39
CA ASP A 9 6.95 21.71 -14.70
C ASP A 9 7.39 20.24 -14.64
N ALA A 10 8.41 19.91 -13.84
CA ALA A 10 8.79 18.52 -13.62
C ALA A 10 7.65 17.74 -12.93
N VAL A 11 6.98 18.36 -11.94
CA VAL A 11 5.84 17.71 -11.25
C VAL A 11 4.66 17.52 -12.20
N ARG A 12 4.32 18.52 -13.04
CA ARG A 12 3.26 18.38 -14.06
C ARG A 12 3.55 17.23 -15.01
N ARG A 13 4.76 17.18 -15.57
CA ARG A 13 5.16 16.10 -16.48
C ARG A 13 5.09 14.72 -15.82
N ALA A 14 5.57 14.62 -14.58
CA ALA A 14 5.56 13.35 -13.84
C ALA A 14 4.11 12.87 -13.55
N LEU A 15 3.23 13.76 -13.08
CA LEU A 15 1.83 13.43 -12.82
C LEU A 15 1.05 13.15 -14.11
N ALA A 16 1.34 13.88 -15.20
CA ALA A 16 0.69 13.65 -16.51
C ALA A 16 0.97 12.25 -17.09
N ARG A 17 2.10 11.61 -16.71
CA ARG A 17 2.36 10.20 -17.07
C ARG A 17 1.38 9.24 -16.40
N ARG A 18 0.89 9.58 -15.19
CA ARG A 18 -0.15 8.79 -14.51
C ARG A 18 -1.53 9.04 -15.09
N ASP A 19 -1.91 10.31 -15.14
CA ASP A 19 -3.16 10.79 -15.73
C ASP A 19 -2.97 12.25 -16.19
N PRO A 20 -3.18 12.55 -17.46
CA PRO A 20 -3.11 13.91 -17.99
C PRO A 20 -3.97 14.94 -17.24
N ALA A 21 -5.10 14.52 -16.65
CA ALA A 21 -5.96 15.37 -15.86
C ALA A 21 -5.31 15.93 -14.58
N LEU A 22 -4.30 15.20 -14.03
CA LEU A 22 -3.59 15.63 -12.83
C LEU A 22 -2.69 16.86 -13.03
N ALA A 23 -2.31 17.15 -14.26
CA ALA A 23 -1.49 18.34 -14.56
C ALA A 23 -2.16 19.64 -14.09
N GLY A 24 -3.47 19.79 -14.28
CA GLY A 24 -4.24 20.96 -13.83
C GLY A 24 -4.32 21.13 -12.31
N ALA A 25 -4.21 20.03 -11.56
CA ALA A 25 -4.21 20.09 -10.10
C ALA A 25 -2.96 20.81 -9.55
N VAL A 26 -1.82 20.73 -10.26
CA VAL A 26 -0.59 21.45 -9.89
C VAL A 26 -0.79 22.96 -9.97
N ASP A 27 -1.47 23.44 -11.00
CA ASP A 27 -1.75 24.87 -11.17
C ASP A 27 -2.69 25.37 -10.05
N ARG A 28 -3.76 24.63 -9.78
CA ARG A 28 -4.66 24.94 -8.69
C ARG A 28 -3.97 24.94 -7.32
N LEU A 29 -3.06 24.01 -7.07
CA LEU A 29 -2.25 23.99 -5.84
C LEU A 29 -1.34 25.20 -5.71
N LEU A 30 -0.73 25.67 -6.81
CA LEU A 30 0.11 26.86 -6.80
C LEU A 30 -0.72 28.12 -6.52
N GLU A 31 -1.91 28.26 -7.13
CA GLU A 31 -2.85 29.35 -6.86
C GLU A 31 -3.28 29.37 -5.38
N LEU A 32 -3.71 28.25 -4.85
CA LEU A 32 -4.13 28.12 -3.44
C LEU A 32 -2.98 28.43 -2.48
N ASP A 33 -1.76 27.97 -2.80
CA ASP A 33 -0.59 28.24 -1.99
C ASP A 33 -0.17 29.71 -2.01
N GLU A 34 -0.31 30.39 -3.15
CA GLU A 34 -0.06 31.83 -3.26
C GLU A 34 -1.08 32.62 -2.45
N GLN A 35 -2.38 32.33 -2.61
CA GLN A 35 -3.46 32.96 -1.84
C GLN A 35 -3.28 32.72 -0.34
N TRP A 36 -3.00 31.50 0.06
CA TRP A 36 -2.75 31.15 1.47
C TRP A 36 -1.59 31.95 2.07
N ARG A 37 -0.47 32.05 1.35
CA ARG A 37 0.70 32.83 1.80
C ARG A 37 0.40 34.32 1.91
N ALA A 38 -0.37 34.88 0.98
CA ALA A 38 -0.77 36.27 1.02
C ALA A 38 -1.63 36.59 2.24
N VAL A 39 -2.67 35.78 2.49
CA VAL A 39 -3.56 35.93 3.67
C VAL A 39 -2.79 35.69 4.98
N THR A 40 -1.88 34.72 5.00
CA THR A 40 -1.04 34.46 6.19
C THR A 40 -0.15 35.68 6.52
N ALA A 41 0.47 36.29 5.51
CA ALA A 41 1.29 37.51 5.72
C ALA A 41 0.46 38.69 6.21
N GLU A 42 -0.76 38.89 5.68
CA GLU A 42 -1.69 39.93 6.13
C GLU A 42 -2.12 39.71 7.59
N LEU A 43 -2.45 38.46 7.95
CA LEU A 43 -2.82 38.07 9.30
C LEU A 43 -1.67 38.28 10.31
N GLU A 44 -0.44 37.96 9.93
CA GLU A 44 0.76 38.22 10.76
C GLU A 44 1.00 39.70 10.96
N ALA A 45 0.85 40.53 9.91
CA ALA A 45 0.97 41.97 9.99
C ALA A 45 -0.09 42.57 10.93
N LEU A 46 -1.34 42.13 10.81
CA LEU A 46 -2.45 42.54 11.66
C LEU A 46 -2.24 42.17 13.13
N ARG A 47 -1.75 40.95 13.40
CA ARG A 47 -1.39 40.51 14.76
C ARG A 47 -0.25 41.33 15.35
N ALA A 48 0.75 41.71 14.55
CA ALA A 48 1.82 42.62 14.97
C ALA A 48 1.28 44.03 15.30
N GLU A 49 0.30 44.53 14.55
CA GLU A 49 -0.37 45.79 14.83
C GLU A 49 -1.19 45.77 16.11
N GLN A 50 -2.03 44.73 16.31
CA GLN A 50 -2.79 44.49 17.54
C GLN A 50 -1.85 44.41 18.77
N ASN A 51 -0.72 43.69 18.66
CA ASN A 51 0.24 43.60 19.73
C ASN A 51 0.92 44.95 20.05
N ARG A 52 1.22 45.80 19.04
CA ARG A 52 1.75 47.14 19.25
C ARG A 52 0.72 48.03 19.93
N ALA A 53 -0.53 48.01 19.45
CA ALA A 53 -1.62 48.77 20.03
C ALA A 53 -1.90 48.39 21.49
N SER A 54 -1.67 47.13 21.87
CA SER A 54 -1.87 46.62 23.24
C SER A 54 -0.71 46.94 24.18
N ARG A 55 0.54 46.91 23.72
CA ARG A 55 1.76 47.06 24.56
C ARG A 55 2.01 48.52 25.02
N GLY A 56 1.51 49.53 24.34
CA GLY A 56 1.72 50.95 24.67
C GLY A 56 0.78 51.50 25.72
N ARG A 57 -0.17 50.77 26.23
CA ARG A 57 -1.29 51.24 27.04
C ARG A 57 -1.06 51.23 28.55
N ARG A 58 -1.35 52.36 29.21
CA ARG A 58 -1.46 52.46 30.67
C ARG A 58 -2.90 52.92 30.97
N GLY A 59 -3.79 51.99 31.37
CA GLY A 59 -5.16 52.28 31.76
C GLY A 59 -6.25 51.64 30.87
N ALA A 60 -7.53 51.90 31.18
CA ALA A 60 -8.66 51.39 30.38
C ALA A 60 -8.77 52.16 29.03
N PRO A 61 -9.11 51.47 27.91
CA PRO A 61 -9.22 52.08 26.59
C PRO A 61 -10.38 53.07 26.50
N THR A 62 -10.20 54.14 25.76
CA THR A 62 -11.29 55.11 25.40
C THR A 62 -12.37 54.44 24.54
N PRO A 63 -13.56 55.04 24.39
CA PRO A 63 -14.59 54.51 23.48
C PRO A 63 -14.09 54.33 22.04
N GLU A 64 -13.35 55.30 21.50
CA GLU A 64 -12.78 55.25 20.15
C GLU A 64 -11.73 54.11 20.03
N GLU A 65 -10.85 53.96 21.02
CA GLU A 65 -9.86 52.87 21.04
C GLU A 65 -10.52 51.49 21.16
N ARG A 66 -11.69 51.39 21.84
CA ARG A 66 -12.45 50.12 21.89
C ARG A 66 -13.02 49.75 20.53
N GLU A 67 -13.54 50.74 19.81
CA GLU A 67 -14.10 50.56 18.45
C GLU A 67 -12.98 50.10 17.48
N GLU A 68 -11.83 50.77 17.52
CA GLU A 68 -10.66 50.41 16.71
C GLU A 68 -10.18 48.97 17.03
N LEU A 69 -10.06 48.62 18.30
CA LEU A 69 -9.69 47.26 18.71
C LEU A 69 -10.74 46.22 18.29
N ALA A 70 -12.02 46.57 18.36
CA ALA A 70 -13.10 45.70 17.93
C ALA A 70 -13.04 45.46 16.42
N HIS A 71 -12.75 46.51 15.63
CA HIS A 71 -12.56 46.43 14.18
C HIS A 71 -11.33 45.52 13.83
N LEU A 72 -10.17 45.76 14.45
CA LEU A 72 -9.00 44.95 14.26
C LEU A 72 -9.24 43.47 14.66
N ALA A 73 -9.99 43.25 15.74
CA ALA A 73 -10.34 41.88 16.16
C ALA A 73 -11.31 41.19 15.19
N ALA A 74 -12.27 41.91 14.62
CA ALA A 74 -13.19 41.41 13.61
C ALA A 74 -12.42 41.04 12.32
N ARG A 75 -11.56 41.95 11.84
CA ARG A 75 -10.69 41.67 10.66
C ARG A 75 -9.75 40.47 10.90
N GLY A 76 -9.20 40.36 12.11
CA GLY A 76 -8.35 39.24 12.48
C GLY A 76 -9.07 37.87 12.44
N ARG A 77 -10.35 37.85 12.85
CA ARG A 77 -11.17 36.63 12.72
C ARG A 77 -11.44 36.29 11.25
N GLU A 78 -11.86 37.25 10.45
CA GLU A 78 -12.12 37.07 9.01
C GLU A 78 -10.87 36.50 8.28
N LEU A 79 -9.70 37.10 8.51
CA LEU A 79 -8.44 36.60 7.92
C LEU A 79 -8.05 35.23 8.44
N SER A 80 -8.27 34.93 9.72
CA SER A 80 -7.98 33.61 10.30
C SER A 80 -8.87 32.52 9.72
N ASP A 81 -10.17 32.81 9.54
CA ASP A 81 -11.13 31.89 8.92
C ASP A 81 -10.79 31.68 7.44
N GLY A 82 -10.43 32.75 6.72
CA GLY A 82 -9.97 32.66 5.33
C GLY A 82 -8.68 31.86 5.16
N GLU A 83 -7.69 32.08 6.05
CA GLU A 83 -6.42 31.32 6.09
C GLU A 83 -6.68 29.82 6.30
N ALA A 84 -7.54 29.49 7.29
CA ALA A 84 -7.89 28.12 7.60
C ALA A 84 -8.61 27.43 6.43
N GLY A 85 -9.54 28.12 5.76
CA GLY A 85 -10.24 27.61 4.58
C GLY A 85 -9.28 27.30 3.41
N LEU A 86 -8.43 28.27 3.05
CA LEU A 86 -7.45 28.11 1.98
C LEU A 86 -6.45 26.98 2.28
N ARG A 87 -6.01 26.87 3.53
CA ARG A 87 -5.13 25.80 3.99
C ARG A 87 -5.80 24.45 3.85
N ALA A 88 -7.04 24.31 4.30
CA ALA A 88 -7.78 23.05 4.22
C ALA A 88 -7.99 22.61 2.76
N GLU A 89 -8.39 23.53 1.86
CA GLU A 89 -8.55 23.22 0.43
C GLU A 89 -7.23 22.81 -0.21
N ARG A 90 -6.15 23.56 0.03
CA ARG A 90 -4.81 23.24 -0.48
C ARG A 90 -4.32 21.87 0.01
N ASP A 91 -4.45 21.60 1.31
CA ASP A 91 -3.95 20.38 1.93
C ASP A 91 -4.79 19.16 1.50
N SER A 92 -6.11 19.33 1.30
CA SER A 92 -6.99 18.31 0.74
C SER A 92 -6.61 17.97 -0.71
N LEU A 93 -6.42 18.99 -1.56
CA LEU A 93 -6.00 18.77 -2.95
C LEU A 93 -4.60 18.13 -3.02
N LEU A 94 -3.65 18.56 -2.17
CA LEU A 94 -2.32 17.95 -2.10
C LEU A 94 -2.39 16.49 -1.65
N ALA A 95 -3.28 16.16 -0.74
CA ALA A 95 -3.47 14.81 -0.24
C ALA A 95 -4.10 13.86 -1.27
N SER A 96 -4.90 14.38 -2.21
CA SER A 96 -5.50 13.59 -3.29
C SER A 96 -4.50 13.26 -4.42
N LEU A 97 -3.36 13.96 -4.50
CA LEU A 97 -2.37 13.65 -5.52
C LEU A 97 -1.64 12.33 -5.21
N PRO A 98 -1.50 11.45 -6.22
CA PRO A 98 -0.69 10.26 -6.07
C PRO A 98 0.81 10.60 -5.97
N ASN A 99 1.60 9.62 -5.57
CA ASN A 99 3.05 9.74 -5.57
C ASN A 99 3.59 9.98 -6.99
N LEU A 100 4.70 10.68 -7.09
CA LEU A 100 5.37 10.88 -8.37
C LEU A 100 6.00 9.57 -8.84
N PRO A 101 5.78 9.17 -10.10
CA PRO A 101 6.41 7.97 -10.63
C PRO A 101 7.92 8.14 -10.73
N ALA A 102 8.65 7.06 -10.52
CA ALA A 102 10.07 7.01 -10.77
C ALA A 102 10.38 7.29 -12.26
N SER A 103 11.53 7.90 -12.54
CA SER A 103 11.90 8.28 -13.91
C SER A 103 12.08 7.06 -14.84
N ASP A 104 12.45 5.91 -14.27
CA ASP A 104 12.67 4.63 -14.93
C ASP A 104 11.45 3.68 -14.88
N ALA A 105 10.34 4.11 -14.29
CA ALA A 105 9.08 3.36 -14.39
C ALA A 105 8.52 3.44 -15.83
N PRO A 106 8.04 2.32 -16.43
CA PRO A 106 7.61 2.30 -17.82
C PRO A 106 6.24 2.98 -18.02
N ASP A 107 5.97 3.44 -19.24
CA ASP A 107 4.67 4.00 -19.62
C ASP A 107 3.65 2.92 -20.05
N GLU A 108 4.12 1.69 -20.32
CA GLU A 108 3.32 0.50 -20.64
C GLU A 108 3.84 -0.69 -19.84
N ASP A 109 2.97 -1.64 -19.49
CA ASP A 109 3.38 -2.88 -18.82
C ASP A 109 4.45 -3.59 -19.63
N THR A 110 5.58 -3.88 -18.98
CA THR A 110 6.74 -4.44 -19.65
C THR A 110 7.17 -5.74 -19.00
N VAL A 111 7.10 -6.84 -19.74
CA VAL A 111 7.66 -8.13 -19.29
C VAL A 111 9.17 -8.03 -19.31
N LEU A 112 9.79 -8.14 -18.15
CA LEU A 112 11.24 -8.05 -17.99
C LEU A 112 11.92 -9.40 -18.24
N ARG A 113 11.30 -10.50 -17.79
CA ARG A 113 11.78 -11.89 -17.94
C ARG A 113 10.68 -12.89 -17.65
N GLU A 114 10.86 -14.09 -18.16
CA GLU A 114 10.05 -15.27 -17.86
C GLU A 114 10.96 -16.35 -17.26
N VAL A 115 10.48 -17.08 -16.26
CA VAL A 115 11.21 -18.12 -15.53
C VAL A 115 10.35 -19.37 -15.45
N GLY A 116 10.94 -20.52 -15.78
CA GLY A 116 10.21 -21.76 -15.95
C GLY A 116 9.47 -21.85 -17.27
N GLU A 117 8.98 -23.02 -17.63
CA GLU A 117 8.21 -23.24 -18.83
C GLU A 117 6.71 -23.15 -18.53
N ALA A 118 6.00 -22.27 -19.22
CA ALA A 118 4.54 -22.28 -19.21
C ALA A 118 4.06 -23.61 -19.77
N GLY A 119 3.52 -24.44 -18.88
CA GLY A 119 3.05 -25.79 -19.24
C GLY A 119 1.84 -25.79 -20.16
N ALA A 120 1.40 -26.97 -20.54
CA ALA A 120 0.12 -27.16 -21.22
C ALA A 120 -1.06 -26.71 -20.32
N THR A 121 -2.22 -26.47 -20.93
CA THR A 121 -3.47 -26.27 -20.18
C THR A 121 -3.84 -27.54 -19.41
N GLY A 122 -4.48 -27.39 -18.25
CA GLY A 122 -4.84 -28.49 -17.36
C GLY A 122 -6.20 -28.25 -16.70
N LYS A 123 -6.50 -29.06 -15.67
CA LYS A 123 -7.64 -28.88 -14.82
C LYS A 123 -7.48 -27.63 -13.94
N ASP A 124 -8.59 -26.98 -13.63
CA ASP A 124 -8.59 -25.86 -12.69
C ASP A 124 -8.46 -26.35 -11.23
N HIS A 125 -8.09 -25.43 -10.34
CA HIS A 125 -7.88 -25.71 -8.93
C HIS A 125 -9.12 -26.26 -8.20
N LEU A 126 -10.35 -25.96 -8.63
CA LEU A 126 -11.56 -26.52 -8.03
C LEU A 126 -11.75 -27.98 -8.42
N GLU A 127 -11.44 -28.34 -9.67
CA GLU A 127 -11.49 -29.73 -10.12
C GLU A 127 -10.45 -30.58 -9.40
N LEU A 128 -9.25 -30.02 -9.17
CA LEU A 128 -8.14 -30.69 -8.48
C LEU A 128 -8.36 -30.77 -6.95
N ALA A 129 -8.95 -29.75 -6.36
CA ALA A 129 -9.25 -29.69 -4.94
C ALA A 129 -10.48 -30.56 -4.56
N GLY A 130 -11.47 -30.65 -5.46
CA GLY A 130 -12.75 -31.28 -5.17
C GLY A 130 -13.42 -30.70 -3.91
N PRO A 131 -13.90 -31.53 -2.99
CA PRO A 131 -14.62 -31.07 -1.80
C PRO A 131 -13.73 -30.34 -0.77
N ARG A 132 -12.43 -30.26 -0.97
CA ARG A 132 -11.49 -29.56 -0.06
C ARG A 132 -11.58 -28.05 -0.16
N ILE A 133 -12.19 -27.51 -1.25
CA ILE A 133 -12.59 -26.09 -1.36
C ILE A 133 -14.11 -26.04 -1.42
N ASP A 134 -14.76 -25.58 -0.34
CA ASP A 134 -16.21 -25.51 -0.24
C ASP A 134 -16.71 -24.07 -0.36
N MET A 135 -17.03 -23.68 -1.59
CA MET A 135 -17.60 -22.38 -1.91
C MET A 135 -19.09 -22.28 -1.52
N GLU A 136 -19.81 -23.41 -1.53
CA GLU A 136 -21.24 -23.40 -1.27
C GLU A 136 -21.54 -23.12 0.21
N ARG A 137 -20.83 -23.81 1.12
CA ARG A 137 -20.96 -23.54 2.57
C ARG A 137 -20.41 -22.15 2.90
N GLY A 138 -19.31 -21.71 2.28
CA GLY A 138 -18.81 -20.36 2.42
C GLY A 138 -19.84 -19.30 2.05
N ALA A 139 -20.52 -19.49 0.92
CA ALA A 139 -21.58 -18.58 0.47
C ALA A 139 -22.81 -18.55 1.39
N ARG A 140 -23.16 -19.68 2.01
CA ARG A 140 -24.30 -19.74 2.97
C ARG A 140 -24.01 -18.91 4.23
N VAL A 141 -22.76 -18.84 4.68
CA VAL A 141 -22.37 -18.13 5.91
C VAL A 141 -22.10 -16.66 5.66
N SER A 142 -21.38 -16.33 4.59
CA SER A 142 -20.83 -14.98 4.39
C SER A 142 -21.16 -14.35 3.04
N GLY A 143 -21.84 -15.07 2.16
CA GLY A 143 -22.12 -14.61 0.79
C GLY A 143 -21.13 -15.12 -0.24
N SER A 144 -21.25 -14.65 -1.48
CA SER A 144 -20.37 -15.04 -2.57
C SER A 144 -18.91 -14.68 -2.28
N ARG A 145 -17.95 -15.41 -2.91
CA ARG A 145 -16.50 -15.19 -2.75
C ARG A 145 -15.96 -15.41 -1.34
N PHE A 146 -16.64 -16.25 -0.55
CA PHE A 146 -16.11 -16.86 0.66
C PHE A 146 -16.05 -18.37 0.47
N ALA A 147 -15.02 -19.00 1.03
CA ALA A 147 -14.79 -20.43 0.93
C ALA A 147 -14.36 -21.02 2.27
N TYR A 148 -14.62 -22.32 2.44
CA TYR A 148 -13.92 -23.11 3.44
C TYR A 148 -12.78 -23.88 2.75
N LEU A 149 -11.62 -23.91 3.36
CA LEU A 149 -10.55 -24.84 3.04
C LEU A 149 -10.61 -25.99 4.03
N LEU A 150 -10.61 -27.22 3.54
CA LEU A 150 -10.82 -28.43 4.35
C LEU A 150 -9.64 -29.39 4.26
N GLY A 151 -9.40 -30.11 5.35
CA GLY A 151 -8.39 -31.18 5.41
C GLY A 151 -6.99 -30.70 5.07
N ASP A 152 -6.35 -31.38 4.09
CA ASP A 152 -4.97 -31.10 3.71
C ASP A 152 -4.78 -29.68 3.16
N LEU A 153 -5.80 -29.04 2.56
CA LEU A 153 -5.68 -27.66 2.09
C LEU A 153 -5.65 -26.65 3.24
N ALA A 154 -6.37 -26.92 4.33
CA ALA A 154 -6.29 -26.05 5.53
C ALA A 154 -4.87 -26.16 6.17
N LEU A 155 -4.30 -27.38 6.18
CA LEU A 155 -2.92 -27.57 6.65
C LEU A 155 -1.90 -26.92 5.69
N LEU A 156 -2.12 -27.04 4.39
CA LEU A 156 -1.25 -26.44 3.35
C LEU A 156 -1.21 -24.91 3.47
N GLU A 157 -2.34 -24.26 3.77
CA GLU A 157 -2.41 -22.80 4.01
C GLU A 157 -1.46 -22.37 5.14
N LEU A 158 -1.51 -23.07 6.28
CA LEU A 158 -0.62 -22.80 7.41
C LEU A 158 0.84 -23.11 7.08
N THR A 159 1.08 -24.16 6.29
CA THR A 159 2.42 -24.59 5.88
C THR A 159 3.06 -23.56 4.95
N ILE A 160 2.30 -23.00 3.99
CA ILE A 160 2.78 -21.94 3.08
C ILE A 160 3.14 -20.67 3.88
N ALA A 161 2.27 -20.26 4.82
CA ALA A 161 2.55 -19.10 5.65
C ALA A 161 3.81 -19.29 6.51
N ARG A 162 3.97 -20.49 7.11
CA ARG A 162 5.16 -20.84 7.87
C ARG A 162 6.42 -20.87 7.00
N TYR A 163 6.36 -21.47 5.81
CA TYR A 163 7.48 -21.49 4.86
C TYR A 163 7.94 -20.07 4.55
N ALA A 164 7.01 -19.18 4.20
CA ALA A 164 7.34 -17.78 3.90
C ALA A 164 7.98 -17.07 5.10
N PHE A 165 7.45 -17.28 6.31
CA PHE A 165 8.02 -16.70 7.52
C PHE A 165 9.44 -17.18 7.81
N GLU A 166 9.70 -18.52 7.72
CA GLU A 166 11.04 -19.06 7.94
C GLU A 166 12.05 -18.53 6.91
N LYS A 167 11.63 -18.43 5.65
CA LYS A 167 12.45 -17.84 4.59
C LYS A 167 12.77 -16.38 4.88
N LEU A 168 11.77 -15.56 5.19
CA LEU A 168 11.96 -14.13 5.47
C LEU A 168 12.78 -13.88 6.74
N ARG A 169 12.65 -14.74 7.76
CA ARG A 169 13.54 -14.70 8.92
C ARG A 169 15.01 -14.93 8.51
N GLY A 170 15.25 -15.87 7.60
CA GLY A 170 16.58 -16.10 7.01
C GLY A 170 17.11 -14.90 6.22
N GLU A 171 16.22 -14.12 5.63
CA GLU A 171 16.51 -12.87 4.91
C GLU A 171 16.61 -11.64 5.83
N GLY A 172 16.55 -11.79 7.15
CA GLY A 172 16.73 -10.71 8.12
C GLY A 172 15.49 -9.86 8.35
N PHE A 173 14.28 -10.38 8.07
CA PHE A 173 13.03 -9.73 8.46
C PHE A 173 12.63 -10.13 9.88
N GLU A 174 12.14 -9.16 10.66
CA GLU A 174 11.45 -9.40 11.91
C GLU A 174 10.02 -9.87 11.64
N LEU A 175 9.63 -10.99 12.26
CA LEU A 175 8.32 -11.60 12.05
C LEU A 175 7.25 -10.92 12.93
N VAL A 176 6.13 -10.53 12.32
CA VAL A 176 5.07 -9.76 12.98
C VAL A 176 3.69 -10.37 12.70
N ILE A 177 2.86 -10.47 13.74
CA ILE A 177 1.41 -10.67 13.60
C ILE A 177 0.73 -9.34 13.93
N PRO A 178 0.40 -8.53 12.92
CA PRO A 178 -0.17 -7.20 13.14
C PRO A 178 -1.68 -7.24 13.42
N PRO A 179 -2.26 -6.17 14.01
CA PRO A 179 -3.70 -6.03 14.11
C PRO A 179 -4.32 -5.90 12.70
N VAL A 180 -5.49 -6.50 12.51
CA VAL A 180 -6.27 -6.42 11.26
C VAL A 180 -7.34 -5.33 11.27
N LEU A 181 -7.60 -4.73 12.44
CA LEU A 181 -8.45 -3.57 12.61
C LEU A 181 -7.57 -2.34 12.83
N VAL A 182 -7.76 -1.34 12.00
CA VAL A 182 -6.95 -0.10 12.01
C VAL A 182 -7.82 1.13 12.02
N ARG A 183 -7.29 2.24 12.50
CA ARG A 183 -7.91 3.56 12.43
C ARG A 183 -7.76 4.17 11.04
N GLU A 184 -8.57 5.17 10.73
CA GLU A 184 -8.57 5.89 9.46
C GLU A 184 -7.20 6.49 9.10
N GLU A 185 -6.48 7.01 10.11
CA GLU A 185 -5.17 7.62 9.88
C GLU A 185 -4.12 6.64 9.33
N ALA A 186 -4.22 5.34 9.67
CA ALA A 186 -3.34 4.33 9.12
C ALA A 186 -3.60 4.09 7.62
N LEU A 187 -4.88 4.08 7.22
CA LEU A 187 -5.28 3.97 5.81
C LEU A 187 -4.92 5.23 5.01
N TYR A 188 -5.14 6.40 5.59
CA TYR A 188 -4.72 7.66 4.98
C TYR A 188 -3.19 7.73 4.83
N GLY A 189 -2.46 7.33 5.86
CA GLY A 189 -1.00 7.32 5.86
C GLY A 189 -0.41 6.44 4.75
N THR A 190 -1.02 5.30 4.49
CA THR A 190 -0.58 4.38 3.43
C THR A 190 -1.09 4.72 2.03
N GLY A 191 -2.04 5.67 1.90
CA GLY A 191 -2.61 6.07 0.62
C GLY A 191 -3.80 5.21 0.17
N PHE A 192 -4.37 4.38 1.05
CA PHE A 192 -5.61 3.67 0.77
C PHE A 192 -6.84 4.59 0.84
N LEU A 193 -6.77 5.65 1.62
CA LEU A 193 -7.76 6.72 1.61
C LEU A 193 -7.15 8.02 1.04
N PRO A 194 -7.97 8.82 0.31
CA PRO A 194 -9.41 8.68 0.08
C PRO A 194 -9.81 7.75 -1.09
N ASP A 195 -8.89 7.36 -1.98
CA ASP A 195 -9.22 6.81 -3.31
C ASP A 195 -9.85 5.40 -3.29
N THR A 196 -9.50 4.56 -2.33
CA THR A 196 -9.89 3.14 -2.32
C THR A 196 -10.97 2.81 -1.29
N GLU A 197 -11.70 3.79 -0.78
CA GLU A 197 -12.74 3.60 0.26
C GLU A 197 -13.76 2.52 -0.13
N GLN A 198 -14.13 2.42 -1.40
CA GLN A 198 -15.07 1.41 -1.89
C GLN A 198 -14.55 -0.03 -1.74
N GLN A 199 -13.23 -0.24 -1.64
CA GLN A 199 -12.60 -1.56 -1.50
C GLN A 199 -12.46 -2.00 -0.05
N ILE A 200 -12.68 -1.11 0.91
CA ILE A 200 -12.37 -1.32 2.33
C ILE A 200 -13.66 -1.61 3.10
N TYR A 201 -13.60 -2.56 4.03
CA TYR A 201 -14.66 -2.79 5.01
C TYR A 201 -14.51 -1.83 6.19
N ARG A 202 -15.50 -0.96 6.37
CA ARG A 202 -15.62 -0.09 7.54
C ARG A 202 -16.60 -0.72 8.54
N LEU A 203 -16.28 -0.65 9.83
CA LEU A 203 -17.20 -1.01 10.90
C LEU A 203 -18.18 0.15 11.13
N ALA A 204 -19.49 -0.18 11.26
CA ALA A 204 -20.52 0.85 11.30
C ALA A 204 -20.53 1.64 12.62
N ASP A 205 -20.25 0.96 13.74
CA ASP A 205 -20.39 1.50 15.09
C ASP A 205 -19.02 1.83 15.74
N ASP A 206 -17.94 1.49 15.07
CA ASP A 206 -16.57 1.75 15.50
C ASP A 206 -15.83 2.60 14.47
N GLU A 207 -14.92 3.45 14.91
CA GLU A 207 -14.03 4.21 14.01
C GLU A 207 -12.85 3.34 13.53
N LEU A 208 -13.17 2.11 13.09
CA LEU A 208 -12.19 1.12 12.67
C LEU A 208 -12.53 0.55 11.29
N TYR A 209 -11.50 0.03 10.64
CA TYR A 209 -11.55 -0.55 9.31
C TYR A 209 -10.80 -1.88 9.29
N LEU A 210 -11.29 -2.86 8.52
CA LEU A 210 -10.54 -4.08 8.23
C LEU A 210 -9.47 -3.81 7.17
N VAL A 211 -8.25 -4.31 7.39
CA VAL A 211 -7.14 -4.12 6.45
C VAL A 211 -7.30 -4.97 5.20
N GLY A 212 -6.95 -4.42 4.05
CA GLY A 212 -6.82 -5.16 2.78
C GLY A 212 -5.43 -5.78 2.58
N THR A 213 -4.49 -5.49 3.48
CA THR A 213 -3.09 -5.94 3.47
C THR A 213 -2.42 -5.59 4.79
N SER A 214 -1.44 -6.39 5.21
CA SER A 214 -0.59 -6.08 6.36
C SER A 214 0.28 -4.84 6.15
N GLU A 215 0.44 -4.37 4.91
CA GLU A 215 1.13 -3.11 4.61
C GLU A 215 0.64 -1.96 5.50
N VAL A 216 -0.68 -1.86 5.72
CA VAL A 216 -1.28 -0.76 6.49
C VAL A 216 -0.78 -0.71 7.93
N PRO A 217 -0.90 -1.76 8.75
CA PRO A 217 -0.37 -1.75 10.11
C PRO A 217 1.15 -1.75 10.15
N LEU A 218 1.84 -2.38 9.18
CA LEU A 218 3.30 -2.36 9.12
C LEU A 218 3.84 -0.98 8.78
N ALA A 219 3.26 -0.25 7.83
CA ALA A 219 3.64 1.13 7.51
C ALA A 219 3.39 2.09 8.68
N SER A 220 2.40 1.79 9.53
CA SER A 220 2.05 2.61 10.69
C SER A 220 2.83 2.23 11.95
N PHE A 221 3.66 1.18 11.91
CA PHE A 221 4.34 0.63 13.07
C PHE A 221 5.26 1.65 13.77
N HIS A 222 5.92 2.50 12.97
CA HIS A 222 6.79 3.57 13.44
C HIS A 222 6.19 4.98 13.28
N ARG A 223 4.86 5.08 13.24
CA ARG A 223 4.19 6.38 13.13
C ARG A 223 4.65 7.34 14.22
N ASP A 224 4.91 8.60 13.82
CA ASP A 224 5.36 9.71 14.68
C ASP A 224 6.74 9.48 15.35
N GLU A 225 7.55 8.54 14.82
CA GLU A 225 8.85 8.20 15.37
C GLU A 225 10.03 8.77 14.55
N ILE A 226 11.16 8.93 15.24
CA ILE A 226 12.46 9.19 14.60
C ILE A 226 13.31 7.94 14.79
N LEU A 227 13.51 7.21 13.71
CA LEU A 227 14.28 5.97 13.72
C LEU A 227 15.79 6.27 13.90
N PRO A 228 16.52 5.40 14.62
CA PRO A 228 17.97 5.50 14.68
C PRO A 228 18.57 5.15 13.31
N THR A 229 19.59 5.88 12.89
CA THR A 229 20.25 5.69 11.58
C THR A 229 20.87 4.31 11.42
N ASP A 230 21.43 3.76 12.50
CA ASP A 230 22.01 2.41 12.58
C ASP A 230 20.93 1.30 12.65
N GLY A 231 19.65 1.67 12.81
CA GLY A 231 18.49 0.78 12.74
C GLY A 231 17.93 0.59 11.32
N LEU A 232 18.49 1.27 10.31
CA LEU A 232 18.06 1.14 8.91
C LEU A 232 19.02 0.24 8.13
N PRO A 233 18.54 -0.61 7.23
CA PRO A 233 17.14 -0.87 6.90
C PRO A 233 16.40 -1.65 8.00
N ALA A 234 15.20 -1.21 8.39
CA ALA A 234 14.32 -1.96 9.28
C ALA A 234 13.30 -2.76 8.45
N ARG A 235 13.29 -4.09 8.60
CA ARG A 235 12.53 -5.01 7.77
C ARG A 235 11.57 -5.83 8.60
N TYR A 236 10.31 -5.89 8.19
CA TYR A 236 9.24 -6.60 8.88
C TYR A 236 8.51 -7.54 7.92
N ALA A 237 8.19 -8.75 8.39
CA ALA A 237 7.35 -9.70 7.68
C ALA A 237 6.05 -9.89 8.45
N GLY A 238 4.93 -9.43 7.91
CA GLY A 238 3.63 -9.46 8.56
C GLY A 238 2.73 -10.55 7.99
N PHE A 239 2.20 -11.43 8.85
CA PHE A 239 1.16 -12.38 8.47
C PHE A 239 -0.19 -11.91 9.00
N SER A 240 -1.17 -11.78 8.13
CA SER A 240 -2.54 -11.44 8.53
C SER A 240 -3.59 -11.93 7.55
N SER A 241 -4.82 -12.07 8.06
CA SER A 241 -6.00 -12.04 7.20
C SER A 241 -6.14 -10.65 6.57
N CYS A 242 -6.53 -10.64 5.30
CA CYS A 242 -6.77 -9.45 4.49
C CYS A 242 -8.21 -9.46 3.99
N PHE A 243 -8.83 -8.29 3.94
CA PHE A 243 -10.26 -8.15 3.61
C PHE A 243 -10.44 -7.13 2.50
N ARG A 244 -11.04 -7.55 1.39
CA ARG A 244 -11.30 -6.65 0.26
C ARG A 244 -12.76 -6.78 -0.19
N ARG A 245 -13.46 -5.70 -0.43
CA ARG A 245 -14.82 -5.71 -0.95
C ARG A 245 -14.90 -6.11 -2.41
N GLU A 246 -13.79 -6.09 -3.13
CA GLU A 246 -13.72 -6.40 -4.57
C GLU A 246 -14.76 -5.61 -5.39
N ALA A 247 -15.01 -4.36 -4.98
CA ALA A 247 -15.91 -3.45 -5.69
C ALA A 247 -15.37 -3.18 -7.11
N GLY A 248 -16.22 -3.23 -8.11
CA GLY A 248 -15.82 -3.09 -9.51
C GLY A 248 -15.31 -4.36 -10.19
N ALA A 249 -15.13 -5.48 -9.46
CA ALA A 249 -14.76 -6.78 -10.03
C ALA A 249 -15.97 -7.67 -10.34
N ALA A 250 -17.14 -7.06 -10.61
CA ALA A 250 -18.34 -7.80 -10.97
C ALA A 250 -18.09 -8.65 -12.22
N GLY A 251 -18.37 -9.96 -12.12
CA GLY A 251 -18.18 -10.91 -13.21
C GLY A 251 -16.74 -11.41 -13.44
N LYS A 252 -15.73 -10.84 -12.76
CA LYS A 252 -14.35 -11.31 -12.86
C LYS A 252 -14.05 -12.33 -11.75
N ASP A 253 -13.45 -13.48 -12.12
CA ASP A 253 -13.03 -14.52 -11.16
C ASP A 253 -14.09 -14.86 -10.10
N THR A 254 -15.33 -15.11 -10.54
CA THR A 254 -16.47 -15.38 -9.63
C THR A 254 -16.45 -16.81 -9.10
N ARG A 255 -15.64 -17.70 -9.68
CA ARG A 255 -15.49 -19.10 -9.34
C ARG A 255 -14.09 -19.33 -8.74
N GLY A 256 -14.04 -20.15 -7.69
CA GLY A 256 -12.80 -20.52 -7.02
C GLY A 256 -12.27 -19.48 -6.04
N ILE A 257 -11.04 -19.71 -5.56
CA ILE A 257 -10.42 -18.92 -4.48
C ILE A 257 -9.38 -17.93 -4.95
N PHE A 258 -9.26 -17.70 -6.26
CA PHE A 258 -8.28 -16.73 -6.81
C PHE A 258 -8.62 -15.28 -6.41
N ARG A 259 -9.92 -14.94 -6.31
CA ARG A 259 -10.42 -13.63 -5.92
C ARG A 259 -11.55 -13.74 -4.90
N VAL A 260 -11.21 -13.54 -3.65
CA VAL A 260 -12.09 -13.72 -2.49
C VAL A 260 -12.11 -12.47 -1.60
N HIS A 261 -13.12 -12.34 -0.74
CA HIS A 261 -13.27 -11.21 0.17
C HIS A 261 -12.36 -11.29 1.39
N GLN A 262 -11.95 -12.49 1.77
CA GLN A 262 -11.03 -12.78 2.86
C GLN A 262 -9.94 -13.74 2.38
N PHE A 263 -8.69 -13.42 2.64
CA PHE A 263 -7.53 -14.25 2.31
C PHE A 263 -6.37 -13.95 3.25
N GLU A 264 -5.45 -14.90 3.39
CA GLU A 264 -4.24 -14.76 4.18
C GLU A 264 -3.07 -14.33 3.30
N LYS A 265 -2.21 -13.46 3.87
CA LYS A 265 -1.04 -12.93 3.19
C LYS A 265 0.16 -12.79 4.13
N VAL A 266 1.34 -13.16 3.65
CA VAL A 266 2.62 -12.75 4.24
C VAL A 266 3.17 -11.59 3.44
N GLU A 267 3.33 -10.44 4.09
CA GLU A 267 3.79 -9.19 3.49
C GLU A 267 5.17 -8.83 3.99
N MET A 268 6.06 -8.47 3.10
CA MET A 268 7.33 -7.82 3.39
C MET A 268 7.14 -6.31 3.47
N PHE A 269 7.76 -5.68 4.44
CA PHE A 269 7.77 -4.22 4.56
C PHE A 269 9.14 -3.74 5.03
N SER A 270 9.68 -2.72 4.36
CA SER A 270 11.01 -2.17 4.67
C SER A 270 10.95 -0.66 4.84
N TYR A 271 11.64 -0.17 5.87
CA TYR A 271 11.99 1.24 6.04
C TYR A 271 13.47 1.39 5.75
N VAL A 272 13.82 2.29 4.86
CA VAL A 272 15.20 2.47 4.40
C VAL A 272 15.58 3.94 4.29
N ALA A 273 16.86 4.24 4.24
CA ALA A 273 17.34 5.53 3.79
C ALA A 273 17.02 5.72 2.29
N PRO A 274 16.76 6.95 1.82
CA PRO A 274 16.38 7.22 0.42
C PRO A 274 17.35 6.64 -0.61
N GLU A 275 18.64 6.66 -0.33
CA GLU A 275 19.73 6.14 -1.17
C GLU A 275 19.68 4.62 -1.36
N ASP A 276 19.13 3.90 -0.39
CA ASP A 276 19.05 2.44 -0.41
C ASP A 276 17.75 1.91 -1.04
N ALA A 277 16.78 2.79 -1.30
CA ALA A 277 15.42 2.38 -1.70
C ALA A 277 15.38 1.58 -3.01
N ALA A 278 16.21 1.93 -4.00
CA ALA A 278 16.27 1.21 -5.27
C ALA A 278 16.84 -0.21 -5.07
N THR A 279 17.91 -0.33 -4.30
CA THR A 279 18.55 -1.62 -3.98
C THR A 279 17.62 -2.52 -3.18
N GLU A 280 16.91 -1.97 -2.20
CA GLU A 280 15.95 -2.72 -1.41
C GLU A 280 14.74 -3.17 -2.24
N HIS A 281 14.29 -2.38 -3.23
CA HIS A 281 13.22 -2.78 -4.13
C HIS A 281 13.60 -4.02 -4.96
N GLU A 282 14.79 -4.01 -5.56
CA GLU A 282 15.32 -5.16 -6.30
C GLU A 282 15.54 -6.38 -5.38
N ARG A 283 15.91 -6.15 -4.11
CA ARG A 283 16.05 -7.22 -3.13
C ARG A 283 14.71 -7.87 -2.81
N ILE A 284 13.65 -7.08 -2.58
CA ILE A 284 12.29 -7.60 -2.33
C ILE A 284 11.83 -8.41 -3.55
N LEU A 285 12.00 -7.90 -4.76
CA LEU A 285 11.71 -8.61 -6.00
C LEU A 285 12.44 -9.95 -6.07
N SER A 286 13.74 -9.97 -5.76
CA SER A 286 14.56 -11.19 -5.76
C SER A 286 14.06 -12.24 -4.76
N ILE A 287 13.57 -11.82 -3.60
CA ILE A 287 12.97 -12.71 -2.61
C ILE A 287 11.66 -13.33 -3.13
N GLU A 288 10.78 -12.50 -3.74
CA GLU A 288 9.55 -13.02 -4.37
C GLU A 288 9.86 -14.05 -5.46
N GLU A 289 10.82 -13.76 -6.34
CA GLU A 289 11.28 -14.70 -7.38
C GLU A 289 11.81 -16.00 -6.79
N SER A 290 12.62 -15.91 -5.73
CA SER A 290 13.17 -17.09 -5.08
C SER A 290 12.09 -17.97 -4.44
N ILE A 291 11.03 -17.36 -3.89
CA ILE A 291 9.87 -18.08 -3.36
C ILE A 291 9.16 -18.84 -4.49
N LEU A 292 8.84 -18.19 -5.61
CA LEU A 292 8.18 -18.85 -6.72
C LEU A 292 9.03 -19.96 -7.34
N THR A 293 10.34 -19.76 -7.43
CA THR A 293 11.29 -20.77 -7.92
C THR A 293 11.34 -22.00 -7.00
N GLU A 294 11.44 -21.80 -5.67
CA GLU A 294 11.43 -22.89 -4.69
C GLU A 294 10.08 -23.62 -4.61
N LEU A 295 8.99 -22.91 -4.94
CA LEU A 295 7.66 -23.52 -5.06
C LEU A 295 7.40 -24.12 -6.46
N GLU A 296 8.39 -24.14 -7.33
CA GLU A 296 8.33 -24.75 -8.67
C GLU A 296 7.18 -24.18 -9.55
N ILE A 297 6.84 -22.89 -9.34
CA ILE A 297 5.78 -22.20 -10.06
C ILE A 297 6.42 -21.41 -11.20
N PRO A 298 6.08 -21.67 -12.48
CA PRO A 298 6.50 -20.84 -13.61
C PRO A 298 5.91 -19.44 -13.51
N TYR A 299 6.71 -18.42 -13.75
CA TYR A 299 6.28 -17.03 -13.61
C TYR A 299 6.95 -16.10 -14.62
N ARG A 300 6.39 -14.89 -14.75
CA ARG A 300 7.04 -13.77 -15.40
C ARG A 300 7.06 -12.54 -14.50
N VAL A 301 8.09 -11.73 -14.66
CA VAL A 301 8.22 -10.44 -13.96
C VAL A 301 7.77 -9.33 -14.89
N VAL A 302 6.83 -8.52 -14.43
CA VAL A 302 6.26 -7.40 -15.19
C VAL A 302 6.55 -6.10 -14.46
N ALA A 303 7.22 -5.16 -15.13
CA ALA A 303 7.29 -3.78 -14.65
C ALA A 303 5.98 -3.08 -15.01
N ILE A 304 5.29 -2.54 -14.03
CA ILE A 304 3.94 -2.00 -14.18
C ILE A 304 3.98 -0.57 -14.70
N ALA A 305 3.10 -0.29 -15.65
CA ALA A 305 2.92 1.03 -16.25
C ALA A 305 2.56 2.10 -15.21
N VAL A 306 3.05 3.33 -15.41
CA VAL A 306 2.85 4.42 -14.44
C VAL A 306 1.39 4.78 -14.20
N ASN A 307 0.52 4.61 -15.21
CA ASN A 307 -0.93 4.84 -15.12
C ASN A 307 -1.69 3.76 -14.33
N GLU A 308 -1.07 2.58 -14.13
CA GLU A 308 -1.64 1.45 -13.37
C GLU A 308 -1.10 1.38 -11.92
N LEU A 309 -0.16 2.26 -11.57
CA LEU A 309 0.39 2.31 -10.20
C LEU A 309 -0.68 2.74 -9.19
N GLY A 310 -0.73 2.09 -8.03
CA GLY A 310 -1.49 2.56 -6.88
C GLY A 310 -1.02 3.95 -6.41
N ALA A 311 -1.87 4.67 -5.67
CA ALA A 311 -1.61 6.06 -5.28
C ALA A 311 -0.26 6.28 -4.57
N SER A 312 0.18 5.34 -3.74
CA SER A 312 1.44 5.44 -2.99
C SER A 312 2.68 5.05 -3.79
N ALA A 313 2.56 4.20 -4.81
CA ALA A 313 3.70 3.62 -5.50
C ALA A 313 4.37 4.60 -6.48
N ALA A 314 5.69 4.69 -6.46
CA ALA A 314 6.50 5.37 -7.48
C ALA A 314 6.98 4.39 -8.57
N LYS A 315 7.17 3.12 -8.20
CA LYS A 315 7.55 2.02 -9.11
C LYS A 315 7.02 0.72 -8.53
N LYS A 316 6.58 -0.19 -9.41
CA LYS A 316 5.98 -1.47 -9.02
C LYS A 316 6.41 -2.57 -9.98
N TYR A 317 6.65 -3.76 -9.44
CA TYR A 317 6.75 -4.99 -10.19
C TYR A 317 5.64 -5.94 -9.77
N ASP A 318 5.08 -6.67 -10.74
CA ASP A 318 4.20 -7.81 -10.47
C ASP A 318 4.89 -9.10 -10.93
N LEU A 319 4.73 -10.16 -10.12
CA LEU A 319 5.08 -11.51 -10.53
C LEU A 319 3.79 -12.23 -10.88
N GLU A 320 3.68 -12.60 -12.14
CA GLU A 320 2.52 -13.31 -12.65
C GLU A 320 2.87 -14.79 -12.83
N ALA A 321 2.16 -15.67 -12.13
CA ALA A 321 2.31 -17.10 -12.25
C ALA A 321 1.51 -17.65 -13.44
N TRP A 322 2.06 -18.64 -14.13
CA TRP A 322 1.31 -19.43 -15.09
C TRP A 322 0.26 -20.29 -14.38
N LEU A 323 -0.99 -20.21 -14.83
CA LEU A 323 -2.07 -21.03 -14.31
C LEU A 323 -2.63 -21.94 -15.42
N PRO A 324 -2.27 -23.23 -15.44
CA PRO A 324 -2.72 -24.20 -16.43
C PRO A 324 -4.22 -24.30 -16.62
N GLY A 325 -5.00 -24.22 -15.55
CA GLY A 325 -6.47 -24.26 -15.61
C GLY A 325 -7.10 -23.03 -16.28
N GLN A 326 -6.35 -21.92 -16.37
CA GLN A 326 -6.77 -20.71 -17.07
C GLN A 326 -6.01 -20.50 -18.37
N GLY A 327 -4.92 -21.24 -18.63
CA GLY A 327 -4.07 -21.13 -19.81
C GLY A 327 -3.43 -19.75 -19.99
N ARG A 328 -3.10 -19.07 -18.88
CA ARG A 328 -2.53 -17.70 -18.89
C ARG A 328 -1.78 -17.36 -17.61
N TYR A 329 -0.95 -16.35 -17.72
CA TYR A 329 -0.29 -15.73 -16.56
C TYR A 329 -1.28 -14.90 -15.74
N ARG A 330 -1.14 -14.92 -14.43
CA ARG A 330 -1.96 -14.18 -13.46
C ARG A 330 -1.10 -13.64 -12.33
N GLU A 331 -1.36 -12.39 -11.94
CA GLU A 331 -0.71 -11.74 -10.81
C GLU A 331 -0.83 -12.59 -9.54
N LEU A 332 0.31 -13.00 -8.99
CA LEU A 332 0.40 -13.76 -7.75
C LEU A 332 0.91 -12.89 -6.61
N THR A 333 2.01 -12.17 -6.84
CA THR A 333 2.65 -11.27 -5.90
C THR A 333 3.00 -9.95 -6.57
N SER A 334 3.30 -8.94 -5.76
CA SER A 334 3.73 -7.64 -6.25
C SER A 334 4.60 -6.93 -5.22
N CYS A 335 5.56 -6.13 -5.68
CA CYS A 335 6.35 -5.26 -4.81
C CYS A 335 6.41 -3.82 -5.32
N SER A 336 6.40 -2.87 -4.37
CA SER A 336 6.34 -1.44 -4.65
C SER A 336 7.37 -0.65 -3.86
N ASN A 337 7.96 0.32 -4.54
CA ASN A 337 8.69 1.40 -3.90
C ASN A 337 7.78 2.61 -3.77
N THR A 338 7.46 3.01 -2.54
CA THR A 338 6.58 4.14 -2.25
C THR A 338 7.34 5.42 -1.92
N THR A 339 8.65 5.39 -2.02
CA THR A 339 9.52 6.51 -1.64
C THR A 339 9.17 7.08 -0.26
N ASP A 340 9.13 8.38 -0.08
CA ASP A 340 8.77 9.05 1.17
C ASP A 340 7.25 9.28 1.33
N PHE A 341 6.40 8.77 0.43
CA PHE A 341 4.97 9.09 0.39
C PHE A 341 4.26 8.71 1.69
N GLN A 342 4.45 7.50 2.17
CA GLN A 342 3.84 7.01 3.40
C GLN A 342 4.51 7.63 4.63
N ALA A 343 5.83 7.72 4.63
CA ALA A 343 6.60 8.27 5.74
C ALA A 343 6.26 9.75 6.01
N ARG A 344 6.00 10.56 4.96
CA ARG A 344 5.54 11.96 5.12
C ARG A 344 4.15 12.07 5.75
N ARG A 345 3.26 11.13 5.46
CA ARG A 345 1.88 11.12 5.97
C ARG A 345 1.81 10.57 7.40
N LEU A 346 2.72 9.67 7.75
CA LEU A 346 2.81 9.02 9.06
C LEU A 346 3.87 9.66 9.97
N ASP A 347 4.55 10.73 9.51
CA ASP A 347 5.61 11.46 10.20
C ASP A 347 6.76 10.56 10.69
N ILE A 348 7.19 9.61 9.83
CA ILE A 348 8.29 8.69 10.12
C ILE A 348 9.59 9.27 9.58
N ARG A 349 10.53 9.56 10.46
CA ARG A 349 11.77 10.26 10.14
C ARG A 349 12.98 9.48 10.61
N TYR A 350 14.14 9.87 10.14
CA TYR A 350 15.45 9.43 10.62
C TYR A 350 16.43 10.61 10.58
N ARG A 351 17.62 10.45 11.16
CA ARG A 351 18.70 11.41 10.98
C ARG A 351 19.62 10.94 9.87
N ASP A 352 19.79 11.81 8.85
CA ASP A 352 20.73 11.54 7.76
C ASP A 352 22.21 11.64 8.22
N SER A 353 23.15 11.40 7.31
CA SER A 353 24.60 11.46 7.59
C SER A 353 25.08 12.82 8.11
N ASP A 354 24.34 13.90 7.81
CA ASP A 354 24.62 15.27 8.29
C ASP A 354 23.91 15.55 9.62
N GLY A 355 23.18 14.59 10.20
CA GLY A 355 22.40 14.74 11.42
C GLY A 355 21.06 15.48 11.24
N LYS A 356 20.65 15.79 10.00
CA LYS A 356 19.38 16.44 9.70
C LYS A 356 18.24 15.43 9.70
N LEU A 357 17.05 15.88 10.08
CA LEU A 357 15.84 15.06 10.00
C LEU A 357 15.35 14.97 8.55
N ALA A 358 15.21 13.74 8.07
CA ALA A 358 14.65 13.39 6.77
C ALA A 358 13.58 12.30 6.95
N HIS A 359 12.67 12.16 5.99
CA HIS A 359 11.73 11.03 5.97
C HIS A 359 12.44 9.80 5.41
N VAL A 360 12.14 8.65 5.99
CA VAL A 360 12.55 7.36 5.42
C VAL A 360 11.80 7.10 4.11
N HIS A 361 12.33 6.21 3.29
CA HIS A 361 11.55 5.58 2.21
C HIS A 361 10.94 4.28 2.70
N THR A 362 9.76 3.95 2.18
CA THR A 362 9.05 2.70 2.50
C THR A 362 8.88 1.85 1.24
N LEU A 363 8.96 0.55 1.44
CA LEU A 363 8.78 -0.44 0.38
C LEU A 363 7.95 -1.60 0.93
N ASN A 364 7.13 -2.16 0.08
CA ASN A 364 6.36 -3.36 0.42
C ASN A 364 6.50 -4.42 -0.68
N GLY A 365 6.20 -5.66 -0.33
CA GLY A 365 6.13 -6.76 -1.27
C GLY A 365 5.40 -7.95 -0.68
N THR A 366 4.66 -8.65 -1.52
CA THR A 366 3.93 -9.85 -1.12
C THR A 366 4.86 -11.06 -1.19
N ALA A 367 5.24 -11.62 -0.04
CA ALA A 367 5.96 -12.89 -0.04
C ALA A 367 5.07 -14.02 -0.55
N VAL A 368 3.88 -14.18 0.02
CA VAL A 368 2.85 -15.12 -0.46
C VAL A 368 1.45 -14.56 -0.22
N ALA A 369 0.61 -14.57 -1.24
CA ALA A 369 -0.85 -14.49 -1.14
C ALA A 369 -1.35 -15.93 -1.07
N VAL A 370 -1.63 -16.43 0.14
CA VAL A 370 -1.70 -17.88 0.40
C VAL A 370 -2.73 -18.58 -0.49
N GLY A 371 -3.96 -18.03 -0.61
CA GLY A 371 -4.99 -18.61 -1.46
C GLY A 371 -4.60 -18.70 -2.93
N ARG A 372 -3.97 -17.63 -3.49
CA ARG A 372 -3.46 -17.63 -4.88
C ARG A 372 -2.29 -18.61 -5.05
N THR A 373 -1.43 -18.73 -4.05
CA THR A 373 -0.33 -19.70 -4.04
C THR A 373 -0.86 -21.13 -4.04
N ILE A 374 -1.94 -21.43 -3.26
CA ILE A 374 -2.62 -22.73 -3.33
C ILE A 374 -3.13 -23.00 -4.73
N VAL A 375 -3.79 -22.03 -5.39
CA VAL A 375 -4.24 -22.17 -6.77
C VAL A 375 -3.09 -22.55 -7.70
N ALA A 376 -1.98 -21.81 -7.63
CA ALA A 376 -0.81 -22.05 -8.48
C ALA A 376 -0.18 -23.41 -8.21
N LEU A 377 -0.06 -23.84 -6.95
CA LEU A 377 0.47 -25.16 -6.57
C LEU A 377 -0.41 -26.29 -7.06
N LEU A 378 -1.72 -26.21 -6.90
CA LEU A 378 -2.65 -27.23 -7.39
C LEU A 378 -2.58 -27.35 -8.91
N GLU A 379 -2.61 -26.24 -9.63
CA GLU A 379 -2.66 -26.27 -11.09
C GLU A 379 -1.29 -26.65 -11.72
N ASN A 380 -0.17 -26.27 -11.14
CA ASN A 380 1.16 -26.63 -11.68
C ASN A 380 1.66 -28.02 -11.18
N GLY A 381 1.23 -28.47 -10.01
CA GLY A 381 1.63 -29.77 -9.46
C GLY A 381 0.77 -30.96 -9.94
N GLN A 382 -0.27 -30.74 -10.77
CA GLN A 382 -1.19 -31.78 -11.20
C GLN A 382 -0.50 -32.93 -11.97
N GLN A 383 -0.91 -34.16 -11.68
CA GLN A 383 -0.41 -35.36 -12.31
C GLN A 383 -1.51 -36.03 -13.16
N ASP A 384 -1.13 -36.90 -14.09
CA ASP A 384 -2.04 -37.60 -14.99
C ASP A 384 -3.12 -38.42 -14.26
N ASP A 385 -2.81 -38.94 -13.06
CA ASP A 385 -3.73 -39.70 -12.22
C ASP A 385 -4.67 -38.84 -11.37
N GLY A 386 -4.56 -37.51 -11.50
CA GLY A 386 -5.38 -36.53 -10.77
C GLY A 386 -4.86 -36.17 -9.38
N THR A 387 -3.75 -36.74 -8.96
CA THR A 387 -3.03 -36.31 -7.75
C THR A 387 -2.29 -35.01 -7.99
N VAL A 388 -1.83 -34.33 -6.91
CA VAL A 388 -1.06 -33.10 -7.01
C VAL A 388 0.25 -33.25 -6.24
N ALA A 389 1.38 -33.20 -6.93
CA ALA A 389 2.69 -33.21 -6.31
C ALA A 389 2.98 -31.87 -5.62
N MET A 390 3.59 -31.90 -4.43
CA MET A 390 3.98 -30.71 -3.70
C MET A 390 5.48 -30.45 -3.82
N PRO A 391 5.89 -29.17 -3.98
CA PRO A 391 7.29 -28.81 -3.99
C PRO A 391 8.03 -29.26 -2.73
N GLN A 392 9.29 -29.67 -2.91
CA GLN A 392 10.12 -30.17 -1.80
C GLN A 392 10.27 -29.15 -0.66
N ALA A 393 10.26 -27.86 -0.98
CA ALA A 393 10.31 -26.79 0.02
C ALA A 393 9.14 -26.85 1.02
N LEU A 394 7.92 -27.17 0.57
CA LEU A 394 6.74 -27.32 1.44
C LEU A 394 6.72 -28.70 2.12
N VAL A 395 7.18 -29.75 1.45
CA VAL A 395 7.30 -31.09 2.06
C VAL A 395 8.24 -31.04 3.26
N ALA A 396 9.34 -30.32 3.15
CA ALA A 396 10.28 -30.12 4.27
C ALA A 396 9.65 -29.36 5.46
N MET A 397 8.59 -28.58 5.21
CA MET A 397 7.83 -27.86 6.24
C MET A 397 6.63 -28.67 6.79
N GLY A 398 6.41 -29.87 6.28
CA GLY A 398 5.37 -30.80 6.77
C GLY A 398 4.14 -30.91 5.86
N ALA A 399 4.17 -30.36 4.65
CA ALA A 399 3.13 -30.66 3.66
C ALA A 399 3.24 -32.12 3.22
N PRO A 400 2.12 -32.80 2.88
CA PRO A 400 2.18 -34.11 2.26
C PRO A 400 2.91 -34.02 0.90
N PRO A 401 3.76 -34.99 0.52
CA PRO A 401 4.47 -34.92 -0.76
C PRO A 401 3.54 -34.96 -1.98
N VAL A 402 2.35 -35.54 -1.80
CA VAL A 402 1.33 -35.66 -2.83
C VAL A 402 -0.03 -35.49 -2.18
N LEU A 403 -0.86 -34.60 -2.73
CA LEU A 403 -2.29 -34.55 -2.38
C LEU A 403 -3.05 -35.59 -3.20
N PRO A 404 -3.96 -36.36 -2.57
CA PRO A 404 -4.75 -37.36 -3.28
C PRO A 404 -5.67 -36.72 -4.32
N ALA A 405 -6.01 -37.47 -5.35
CA ALA A 405 -7.05 -37.05 -6.31
C ALA A 405 -8.37 -36.70 -5.60
N ALA A 406 -9.15 -35.79 -6.20
CA ALA A 406 -10.42 -35.30 -5.66
C ALA A 406 -11.53 -36.35 -5.66
#